data_1ddb44cd851a1170846a66beffa66ccf
#
_entry.id   1ddb44cd851a1170846a66beffa66ccf
#
_cell.length_a   1.000
_cell.length_b   1.000
_cell.length_c   1.000
_cell.angle_alpha   90.00
_cell.angle_beta   90.00
_cell.angle_gamma   90.00
#
_symmetry.space_group_name_H-M   'P 1'
#
loop_
_entity.id
_entity.type
_entity.pdbx_description
1 polymer ?
#
loop_
_entity_poly.entity_id
_entity_poly.type
_entity_poly.pdbx_seq_one_letter_code
_entity_poly.pdbx_strand_id
1 'polypeptide(L)'
;MIFPEGVPRIDALIAEQEGLERVDRETIEAIQLKKLNRLLAREKKRGAFYGDLPERLFSLADLTSLPFTTDEQLAANAPGLLLRSQSEISRVLSDATSGTTGAAKRVFYTEGDCARTVELFMAGLGELIFPGSVTMILFPFTGPFGLGELIAEAVSRLGAKPLKLGAAGTYGEWSEIMQREKPDSFVGMPVQLLRLLRVCGRGSLRGALVIGDLCPAAVIEGCETLLGSRLFPHYGSREMCLGGAITCPTHAGMHLRENHVIAEIVDEDGNTLPPGEYGELVVTTIGMEAMPLIRYRTGDFTRVIPGRCPCGSEALRLDAVSRRDGGEQMAALDETLFRLPFVADYRAERRNGRLYLEILTCGEGEIPPLDAQITTRPVRAEDGALYRSKRRIESN
;
A
#
# COMPACT_ATOMS: atom_id res chain seq x y z
N MET A 1 -20.55 -8.23 3.85
CA MET A 1 -20.57 -6.92 3.14
C MET A 1 -21.07 -7.15 1.74
N ILE A 2 -22.15 -6.49 1.35
CA ILE A 2 -22.70 -6.48 -0.01
C ILE A 2 -22.49 -5.07 -0.56
N PHE A 3 -21.82 -4.97 -1.71
CA PHE A 3 -21.64 -3.68 -2.36
C PHE A 3 -22.84 -3.43 -3.30
N PRO A 4 -23.69 -2.41 -3.03
CA PRO A 4 -24.84 -2.10 -3.86
C PRO A 4 -24.40 -1.69 -5.27
N GLU A 5 -25.16 -2.12 -6.28
CA GLU A 5 -24.92 -1.73 -7.68
C GLU A 5 -25.04 -0.21 -7.84
N GLY A 6 -24.14 0.41 -8.60
CA GLY A 6 -24.15 1.85 -8.85
C GLY A 6 -23.62 2.73 -7.71
N VAL A 7 -23.25 2.16 -6.57
CA VAL A 7 -22.61 2.90 -5.46
C VAL A 7 -21.10 2.65 -5.48
N PRO A 8 -20.25 3.71 -5.43
CA PRO A 8 -18.81 3.51 -5.31
C PRO A 8 -18.45 2.65 -4.10
N ARG A 9 -17.61 1.64 -4.30
CA ARG A 9 -17.32 0.65 -3.24
C ARG A 9 -16.71 1.26 -1.98
N ILE A 10 -15.93 2.33 -2.13
CA ILE A 10 -15.39 3.06 -0.98
C ILE A 10 -16.49 3.74 -0.18
N ASP A 11 -17.48 4.33 -0.85
CA ASP A 11 -18.61 4.97 -0.18
C ASP A 11 -19.51 3.93 0.48
N ALA A 12 -19.76 2.80 -0.18
CA ALA A 12 -20.51 1.69 0.42
C ALA A 12 -19.80 1.13 1.65
N LEU A 13 -18.47 1.00 1.62
CA LEU A 13 -17.66 0.58 2.76
C LEU A 13 -17.80 1.56 3.93
N ILE A 14 -17.66 2.86 3.67
CA ILE A 14 -17.79 3.91 4.69
C ILE A 14 -19.21 3.90 5.25
N ALA A 15 -20.23 3.84 4.40
CA ALA A 15 -21.63 3.82 4.80
C ALA A 15 -21.96 2.65 5.74
N GLU A 16 -21.53 1.44 5.37
CA GLU A 16 -21.76 0.24 6.18
C GLU A 16 -21.06 0.32 7.54
N GLN A 17 -19.79 0.75 7.57
CA GLN A 17 -19.00 0.84 8.80
C GLN A 17 -19.49 1.92 9.75
N GLU A 18 -20.08 3.00 9.24
CA GLU A 18 -20.56 4.13 10.04
C GLU A 18 -22.09 4.11 10.26
N GLY A 19 -22.81 3.15 9.69
CA GLY A 19 -24.27 3.04 9.80
C GLY A 19 -25.01 4.16 9.08
N LEU A 20 -24.56 4.54 7.89
CA LEU A 20 -25.11 5.64 7.09
C LEU A 20 -25.91 5.11 5.89
N GLU A 21 -26.93 5.85 5.49
CA GLU A 21 -27.66 5.57 4.25
C GLU A 21 -26.92 6.11 3.01
N ARG A 22 -26.19 7.21 3.18
CA ARG A 22 -25.44 7.89 2.10
C ARG A 22 -24.17 8.52 2.65
N VAL A 23 -23.15 8.59 1.79
CA VAL A 23 -21.88 9.26 2.06
C VAL A 23 -21.75 10.48 1.17
N ASP A 24 -21.50 11.64 1.78
CA ASP A 24 -21.15 12.90 1.14
C ASP A 24 -20.00 13.58 1.90
N ARG A 25 -19.48 14.68 1.34
CA ARG A 25 -18.33 15.36 1.93
C ARG A 25 -18.57 15.85 3.36
N GLU A 26 -19.74 16.46 3.60
CA GLU A 26 -20.12 16.97 4.93
C GLU A 26 -20.17 15.84 5.98
N THR A 27 -20.79 14.73 5.61
CA THR A 27 -20.89 13.54 6.48
C THR A 27 -19.51 12.94 6.78
N ILE A 28 -18.63 12.85 5.78
CA ILE A 28 -17.26 12.35 5.99
C ILE A 28 -16.52 13.26 6.98
N GLU A 29 -16.55 14.57 6.79
CA GLU A 29 -15.86 15.53 7.66
C GLU A 29 -16.43 15.52 9.09
N ALA A 30 -17.73 15.38 9.24
CA ALA A 30 -18.36 15.24 10.54
C ALA A 30 -17.92 13.95 11.26
N ILE A 31 -17.82 12.83 10.56
CA ILE A 31 -17.30 11.57 11.09
C ILE A 31 -15.83 11.72 11.51
N GLN A 32 -14.99 12.31 10.66
CA GLN A 32 -13.59 12.55 10.94
C GLN A 32 -13.41 13.39 12.21
N LEU A 33 -14.08 14.53 12.30
CA LEU A 33 -13.99 15.41 13.48
C LEU A 33 -14.50 14.71 14.75
N LYS A 34 -15.60 13.98 14.66
CA LYS A 34 -16.15 13.19 15.78
C LYS A 34 -15.18 12.13 16.28
N LYS A 35 -14.58 11.35 15.38
CA LYS A 35 -13.60 10.29 15.73
C LYS A 35 -12.32 10.88 16.27
N LEU A 36 -11.81 11.95 15.65
CA LEU A 36 -10.61 12.67 16.10
C LEU A 36 -10.82 13.20 17.54
N ASN A 37 -11.93 13.86 17.81
CA ASN A 37 -12.23 14.37 19.16
C ASN A 37 -12.38 13.26 20.20
N ARG A 38 -12.97 12.12 19.81
CA ARG A 38 -13.00 10.94 20.68
C ARG A 38 -11.61 10.40 20.99
N LEU A 39 -10.72 10.39 19.99
CA LEU A 39 -9.33 9.99 20.16
C LEU A 39 -8.59 10.95 21.09
N LEU A 40 -8.67 12.25 20.86
CA LEU A 40 -8.04 13.29 21.68
C LEU A 40 -8.48 13.22 23.15
N ALA A 41 -9.79 13.09 23.41
CA ALA A 41 -10.32 12.95 24.76
C ALA A 41 -9.79 11.70 25.48
N ARG A 42 -9.64 10.58 24.75
CA ARG A 42 -9.06 9.35 25.31
C ARG A 42 -7.58 9.51 25.65
N GLU A 43 -6.80 10.12 24.75
CA GLU A 43 -5.38 10.38 24.97
C GLU A 43 -5.14 11.38 26.10
N LYS A 44 -5.97 12.42 26.20
CA LYS A 44 -5.95 13.37 27.32
C LYS A 44 -6.17 12.68 28.66
N LYS A 45 -7.20 11.84 28.75
CA LYS A 45 -7.50 11.06 29.95
C LYS A 45 -6.38 10.10 30.34
N ARG A 46 -5.71 9.54 29.34
CA ARG A 46 -4.61 8.57 29.53
C ARG A 46 -3.33 9.24 30.02
N GLY A 47 -3.05 10.48 29.61
CA GLY A 47 -1.85 11.22 29.99
C GLY A 47 -0.55 10.60 29.48
N ALA A 48 -0.59 9.81 28.37
CA ALA A 48 0.58 9.19 27.77
C ALA A 48 1.18 10.09 26.66
N PHE A 49 1.71 9.53 25.60
CA PHE A 49 2.44 10.26 24.54
C PHE A 49 1.69 11.48 23.99
N TYR A 50 0.38 11.37 23.79
CA TYR A 50 -0.48 12.48 23.32
C TYR A 50 -1.22 13.23 24.44
N GLY A 51 -0.87 13.00 25.70
CA GLY A 51 -1.58 13.57 26.85
C GLY A 51 -1.58 15.10 26.94
N ASP A 52 -0.59 15.77 26.34
CA ASP A 52 -0.47 17.22 26.31
C ASP A 52 -1.32 17.89 25.20
N LEU A 53 -1.86 17.10 24.26
CA LEU A 53 -2.72 17.63 23.21
C LEU A 53 -4.04 18.16 23.77
N PRO A 54 -4.73 19.08 23.06
CA PRO A 54 -6.05 19.55 23.44
C PRO A 54 -7.05 18.38 23.47
N GLU A 55 -7.99 18.42 24.39
CA GLU A 55 -9.04 17.40 24.50
C GLU A 55 -10.00 17.41 23.30
N ARG A 56 -10.11 18.56 22.61
CA ARG A 56 -11.06 18.78 21.52
C ARG A 56 -10.56 19.81 20.53
N LEU A 57 -10.86 19.59 19.26
CA LEU A 57 -10.78 20.57 18.17
C LEU A 57 -12.18 20.97 17.73
N PHE A 58 -12.33 22.19 17.20
CA PHE A 58 -13.61 22.72 16.76
C PHE A 58 -13.87 22.46 15.26
N SER A 59 -12.79 22.31 14.50
CA SER A 59 -12.83 22.00 13.07
C SER A 59 -11.68 21.06 12.68
N LEU A 60 -11.75 20.44 11.49
CA LEU A 60 -10.63 19.67 10.94
C LEU A 60 -9.42 20.58 10.61
N ALA A 61 -9.66 21.86 10.28
CA ALA A 61 -8.60 22.82 10.04
C ALA A 61 -7.70 23.02 11.26
N ASP A 62 -8.23 22.90 12.47
CA ASP A 62 -7.48 23.04 13.73
C ASP A 62 -6.44 21.90 13.90
N LEU A 63 -6.56 20.80 13.15
CA LEU A 63 -5.62 19.68 13.19
C LEU A 63 -4.19 20.16 12.88
N THR A 64 -4.03 21.14 11.99
CA THR A 64 -2.74 21.71 11.61
C THR A 64 -1.98 22.35 12.78
N SER A 65 -2.66 22.71 13.87
CA SER A 65 -2.05 23.25 15.09
C SER A 65 -1.36 22.19 15.96
N LEU A 66 -1.66 20.91 15.74
CA LEU A 66 -1.07 19.82 16.52
C LEU A 66 0.33 19.48 16.02
N PRO A 67 1.24 19.03 16.90
CA PRO A 67 2.58 18.61 16.49
C PRO A 67 2.53 17.36 15.61
N PHE A 68 3.55 17.20 14.78
CA PHE A 68 3.77 15.96 14.02
C PHE A 68 4.24 14.82 14.93
N THR A 69 3.91 13.60 14.53
CA THR A 69 4.53 12.37 15.04
C THR A 69 5.54 11.87 14.00
N THR A 70 6.77 11.57 14.42
CA THR A 70 7.84 11.08 13.52
C THR A 70 8.12 9.59 13.70
N ASP A 71 8.87 9.02 12.76
CA ASP A 71 9.35 7.62 12.83
C ASP A 71 10.20 7.37 14.08
N GLU A 72 11.07 8.32 14.46
CA GLU A 72 11.90 8.22 15.64
C GLU A 72 11.06 8.22 16.93
N GLN A 73 10.05 9.10 16.99
CA GLN A 73 9.13 9.16 18.12
C GLN A 73 8.29 7.87 18.22
N LEU A 74 7.82 7.33 17.09
CA LEU A 74 7.10 6.06 17.04
C LEU A 74 7.99 4.90 17.50
N ALA A 75 9.24 4.83 17.03
CA ALA A 75 10.19 3.79 17.43
C ALA A 75 10.52 3.86 18.94
N ALA A 76 10.73 5.07 19.47
CA ALA A 76 11.08 5.28 20.87
C ALA A 76 9.89 5.06 21.83
N ASN A 77 8.65 5.33 21.40
CA ASN A 77 7.48 5.40 22.29
C ASN A 77 6.37 4.40 21.95
N ALA A 78 6.61 3.38 21.13
CA ALA A 78 5.59 2.45 20.69
C ALA A 78 4.67 1.90 21.82
N PRO A 79 5.18 1.52 23.01
CA PRO A 79 4.31 1.13 24.13
C PRO A 79 3.45 2.29 24.67
N GLY A 80 3.98 3.52 24.64
CA GLY A 80 3.29 4.73 25.06
C GLY A 80 2.17 5.15 24.12
N LEU A 81 2.19 4.73 22.86
CA LEU A 81 1.16 4.97 21.84
C LEU A 81 0.03 3.93 21.85
N LEU A 82 0.18 2.85 22.60
CA LEU A 82 -0.77 1.74 22.61
C LEU A 82 -2.03 2.08 23.42
N LEU A 83 -3.20 2.14 22.79
CA LEU A 83 -4.51 2.43 23.42
C LEU A 83 -5.22 1.21 23.99
N ARG A 84 -4.75 0.02 23.72
CA ARG A 84 -5.32 -1.25 24.15
C ARG A 84 -4.37 -1.99 25.08
N SER A 85 -4.91 -2.89 25.90
CA SER A 85 -4.06 -3.79 26.69
C SER A 85 -3.29 -4.74 25.76
N GLN A 86 -2.14 -5.22 26.20
CA GLN A 86 -1.35 -6.17 25.42
C GLN A 86 -2.11 -7.47 25.11
N SER A 87 -3.08 -7.85 25.97
CA SER A 87 -3.93 -9.02 25.76
C SER A 87 -4.93 -8.87 24.61
N GLU A 88 -5.22 -7.64 24.17
CA GLU A 88 -6.10 -7.35 23.03
C GLU A 88 -5.32 -7.22 21.72
N ILE A 89 -3.99 -7.32 21.76
CA ILE A 89 -3.14 -7.20 20.57
C ILE A 89 -3.04 -8.56 19.88
N SER A 90 -3.52 -8.61 18.67
CA SER A 90 -3.53 -9.82 17.83
C SER A 90 -2.32 -9.89 16.90
N ARG A 91 -1.71 -8.73 16.56
CA ARG A 91 -0.55 -8.66 15.67
C ARG A 91 0.39 -7.53 16.06
N VAL A 92 1.69 -7.82 15.97
CA VAL A 92 2.78 -6.82 16.04
C VAL A 92 3.61 -6.92 14.78
N LEU A 93 3.79 -5.80 14.09
CA LEU A 93 4.77 -5.69 13.00
C LEU A 93 5.98 -4.91 13.50
N SER A 94 7.17 -5.50 13.34
CA SER A 94 8.44 -4.87 13.70
C SER A 94 9.30 -4.71 12.46
N ASP A 95 9.84 -3.51 12.26
CA ASP A 95 10.89 -3.25 11.28
C ASP A 95 12.22 -3.05 11.99
N ALA A 96 13.25 -3.75 11.52
CA ALA A 96 14.60 -3.30 11.80
C ALA A 96 14.83 -2.02 10.99
N THR A 97 15.02 -0.88 11.68
CA THR A 97 15.47 0.34 11.00
C THR A 97 16.85 0.08 10.41
N SER A 98 17.05 0.49 9.16
CA SER A 98 18.35 0.36 8.45
C SER A 98 19.46 1.27 9.01
N GLY A 99 19.25 1.89 10.17
CA GLY A 99 20.20 2.75 10.87
C GLY A 99 20.80 2.06 12.07
N THR A 100 22.09 2.19 12.26
CA THR A 100 22.98 1.47 13.18
C THR A 100 22.71 1.65 14.67
N THR A 101 21.65 2.34 15.10
CA THR A 101 21.38 2.65 16.53
C THR A 101 19.90 2.75 16.93
N GLY A 102 18.95 2.49 16.04
CA GLY A 102 17.54 2.74 16.31
C GLY A 102 16.78 1.54 16.87
N ALA A 103 15.91 1.78 17.85
CA ALA A 103 14.90 0.81 18.28
C ALA A 103 14.01 0.42 17.07
N ALA A 104 13.69 -0.86 16.93
CA ALA A 104 12.84 -1.33 15.85
C ALA A 104 11.46 -0.67 15.94
N LYS A 105 11.00 -0.03 14.85
CA LYS A 105 9.65 0.52 14.77
C LYS A 105 8.63 -0.62 14.92
N ARG A 106 7.72 -0.52 15.89
CA ARG A 106 6.68 -1.50 16.16
C ARG A 106 5.31 -0.88 15.96
N VAL A 107 4.46 -1.57 15.21
CA VAL A 107 3.06 -1.20 15.04
C VAL A 107 2.18 -2.36 15.51
N PHE A 108 1.14 -2.04 16.23
CA PHE A 108 0.27 -3.01 16.91
C PHE A 108 -1.13 -2.96 16.33
N TYR A 109 -1.76 -4.12 16.17
CA TYR A 109 -3.13 -4.25 15.67
C TYR A 109 -3.96 -5.12 16.59
N THR A 110 -5.23 -4.75 16.76
CA THR A 110 -6.28 -5.64 17.28
C THR A 110 -6.82 -6.51 16.16
N GLU A 111 -7.62 -7.51 16.51
CA GLU A 111 -8.42 -8.27 15.53
C GLU A 111 -9.40 -7.34 14.77
N GLY A 112 -9.98 -6.34 15.45
CA GLY A 112 -10.85 -5.34 14.84
C GLY A 112 -10.13 -4.48 13.79
N ASP A 113 -8.87 -4.08 14.04
CA ASP A 113 -8.06 -3.38 13.04
C ASP A 113 -7.83 -4.24 11.80
N CYS A 114 -7.49 -5.52 11.98
CA CYS A 114 -7.28 -6.48 10.90
C CYS A 114 -8.57 -6.77 10.12
N ALA A 115 -9.71 -6.93 10.80
CA ALA A 115 -11.00 -7.16 10.16
C ALA A 115 -11.38 -6.01 9.22
N ARG A 116 -11.18 -4.76 9.66
CA ARG A 116 -11.40 -3.56 8.83
C ARG A 116 -10.49 -3.49 7.62
N THR A 117 -9.29 -4.04 7.71
CA THR A 117 -8.40 -4.16 6.56
C THR A 117 -8.90 -5.20 5.56
N VAL A 118 -9.42 -6.33 6.02
CA VAL A 118 -10.08 -7.31 5.15
C VAL A 118 -11.24 -6.68 4.38
N GLU A 119 -12.08 -5.88 5.05
CA GLU A 119 -13.20 -5.17 4.42
C GLU A 119 -12.74 -4.17 3.35
N LEU A 120 -11.64 -3.44 3.58
CA LEU A 120 -11.06 -2.56 2.58
C LEU A 120 -10.54 -3.35 1.36
N PHE A 121 -9.88 -4.49 1.59
CA PHE A 121 -9.46 -5.35 0.48
C PHE A 121 -10.66 -5.93 -0.26
N MET A 122 -11.77 -6.27 0.41
CA MET A 122 -13.00 -6.68 -0.27
C MET A 122 -13.54 -5.56 -1.18
N ALA A 123 -13.51 -4.31 -0.73
CA ALA A 123 -13.93 -3.16 -1.56
C ALA A 123 -13.03 -3.01 -2.80
N GLY A 124 -11.70 -3.06 -2.64
CA GLY A 124 -10.76 -2.91 -3.75
C GLY A 124 -10.72 -4.10 -4.71
N LEU A 125 -10.83 -5.32 -4.19
CA LEU A 125 -10.79 -6.56 -4.98
C LEU A 125 -12.11 -6.84 -5.70
N GLY A 126 -13.22 -6.29 -5.22
CA GLY A 126 -14.53 -6.58 -5.78
C GLY A 126 -14.73 -6.18 -7.25
N GLU A 127 -13.83 -5.35 -7.80
CA GLU A 127 -13.80 -5.05 -9.24
C GLU A 127 -13.10 -6.14 -10.07
N LEU A 128 -12.30 -6.98 -9.42
CA LEU A 128 -11.48 -8.01 -10.06
C LEU A 128 -12.00 -9.42 -9.83
N ILE A 129 -12.76 -9.61 -8.77
CA ILE A 129 -13.14 -10.92 -8.24
C ILE A 129 -14.65 -11.12 -8.40
N PHE A 130 -15.01 -12.29 -8.87
CA PHE A 130 -16.39 -12.79 -8.94
C PHE A 130 -16.49 -14.18 -8.28
N PRO A 131 -17.66 -14.59 -7.81
CA PRO A 131 -17.84 -15.90 -7.19
C PRO A 131 -17.35 -17.05 -8.08
N GLY A 132 -16.52 -17.93 -7.52
CA GLY A 132 -15.90 -19.04 -8.22
C GLY A 132 -14.61 -18.71 -9.00
N SER A 133 -14.20 -17.44 -9.08
CA SER A 133 -12.91 -17.07 -9.67
C SER A 133 -11.73 -17.51 -8.80
N VAL A 134 -10.53 -17.49 -9.37
CA VAL A 134 -9.28 -17.89 -8.72
C VAL A 134 -8.34 -16.69 -8.66
N THR A 135 -7.83 -16.37 -7.48
CA THR A 135 -6.92 -15.22 -7.25
C THR A 135 -5.55 -15.70 -6.81
N MET A 136 -4.51 -15.35 -7.58
CA MET A 136 -3.11 -15.64 -7.26
C MET A 136 -2.56 -14.57 -6.31
N ILE A 137 -2.04 -14.98 -5.14
CA ILE A 137 -1.53 -14.05 -4.11
C ILE A 137 -0.04 -14.29 -3.90
N LEU A 138 0.79 -13.30 -4.24
CA LEU A 138 2.25 -13.34 -4.10
C LEU A 138 2.75 -12.48 -2.92
N PHE A 139 2.10 -12.57 -1.77
CA PHE A 139 2.57 -11.98 -0.51
C PHE A 139 2.98 -13.03 0.50
N PRO A 140 3.92 -12.71 1.43
CA PRO A 140 4.28 -13.64 2.49
C PRO A 140 3.08 -14.00 3.38
N PHE A 141 2.95 -15.28 3.69
CA PHE A 141 1.99 -15.81 4.65
C PHE A 141 2.73 -16.05 5.98
N THR A 142 2.80 -15.01 6.82
CA THR A 142 3.61 -14.97 8.05
C THR A 142 2.78 -15.21 9.32
N GLY A 143 1.81 -16.11 9.25
CA GLY A 143 0.90 -16.42 10.35
C GLY A 143 -0.38 -15.56 10.35
N PRO A 144 -1.25 -15.75 11.34
CA PRO A 144 -2.54 -15.04 11.43
C PRO A 144 -2.36 -13.54 11.31
N PHE A 145 -3.30 -12.88 10.62
CA PHE A 145 -3.31 -11.42 10.40
C PHE A 145 -2.09 -10.87 9.62
N GLY A 146 -1.29 -11.73 8.95
CA GLY A 146 -0.31 -11.29 7.94
C GLY A 146 -1.00 -10.74 6.70
N LEU A 147 -0.32 -9.85 5.93
CA LEU A 147 -0.93 -9.22 4.74
C LEU A 147 -1.49 -10.27 3.76
N GLY A 148 -0.74 -11.33 3.46
CA GLY A 148 -1.20 -12.40 2.60
C GLY A 148 -2.46 -13.10 3.13
N GLU A 149 -2.55 -13.32 4.47
CA GLU A 149 -3.72 -13.92 5.09
C GLU A 149 -4.95 -12.99 5.04
N LEU A 150 -4.78 -11.68 5.31
CA LEU A 150 -5.88 -10.72 5.22
C LEU A 150 -6.42 -10.59 3.79
N ILE A 151 -5.54 -10.62 2.79
CA ILE A 151 -5.95 -10.64 1.38
C ILE A 151 -6.67 -11.94 1.04
N ALA A 152 -6.14 -13.10 1.47
CA ALA A 152 -6.77 -14.39 1.22
C ALA A 152 -8.15 -14.50 1.86
N GLU A 153 -8.33 -13.94 3.05
CA GLU A 153 -9.63 -13.85 3.72
C GLU A 153 -10.60 -12.97 2.92
N ALA A 154 -10.16 -11.81 2.43
CA ALA A 154 -10.99 -10.94 1.58
C ALA A 154 -11.43 -11.66 0.29
N VAL A 155 -10.51 -12.35 -0.38
CA VAL A 155 -10.79 -13.18 -1.57
C VAL A 155 -11.84 -14.24 -1.26
N SER A 156 -11.68 -14.96 -0.14
CA SER A 156 -12.62 -16.00 0.29
C SER A 156 -14.01 -15.45 0.59
N ARG A 157 -14.09 -14.29 1.28
CA ARG A 157 -15.37 -13.62 1.58
C ARG A 157 -16.09 -13.09 0.33
N LEU A 158 -15.34 -12.82 -0.74
CA LEU A 158 -15.90 -12.49 -2.07
C LEU A 158 -16.36 -13.73 -2.87
N GLY A 159 -16.22 -14.93 -2.31
CA GLY A 159 -16.62 -16.19 -2.94
C GLY A 159 -15.63 -16.75 -3.95
N ALA A 160 -14.39 -16.30 -3.94
CA ALA A 160 -13.32 -16.76 -4.81
C ALA A 160 -12.33 -17.69 -4.10
N LYS A 161 -11.52 -18.41 -4.86
CA LYS A 161 -10.46 -19.28 -4.36
C LYS A 161 -9.14 -18.52 -4.27
N PRO A 162 -8.55 -18.32 -3.07
CA PRO A 162 -7.22 -17.75 -2.93
C PRO A 162 -6.15 -18.81 -3.20
N LEU A 163 -5.22 -18.55 -4.11
CA LEU A 163 -3.98 -19.31 -4.28
C LEU A 163 -2.87 -18.65 -3.46
N LYS A 164 -2.55 -19.21 -2.32
CA LYS A 164 -1.56 -18.71 -1.37
C LYS A 164 -0.16 -19.17 -1.78
N LEU A 165 0.55 -18.41 -2.62
CA LEU A 165 1.82 -18.84 -3.19
C LEU A 165 3.03 -18.27 -2.45
N GLY A 166 2.87 -17.14 -1.76
CA GLY A 166 4.00 -16.45 -1.14
C GLY A 166 4.87 -15.72 -2.17
N ALA A 167 5.95 -15.08 -1.68
CA ALA A 167 6.85 -14.29 -2.52
C ALA A 167 8.12 -15.06 -2.96
N ALA A 168 8.28 -16.32 -2.58
CA ALA A 168 9.55 -17.05 -2.65
C ALA A 168 9.60 -18.16 -3.72
N GLY A 169 8.62 -18.24 -4.62
CA GLY A 169 8.59 -19.25 -5.68
C GLY A 169 9.55 -18.95 -6.85
N THR A 170 9.73 -19.95 -7.71
CA THR A 170 10.47 -19.86 -8.96
C THR A 170 9.53 -19.57 -10.13
N TYR A 171 10.07 -19.10 -11.25
CA TYR A 171 9.29 -18.87 -12.47
C TYR A 171 8.69 -20.17 -13.03
N GLY A 172 9.43 -21.30 -12.90
CA GLY A 172 8.94 -22.63 -13.30
C GLY A 172 7.71 -23.04 -12.50
N GLU A 173 7.79 -22.95 -11.15
CA GLU A 173 6.66 -23.24 -10.25
C GLU A 173 5.45 -22.35 -10.54
N TRP A 174 5.66 -21.04 -10.73
CA TRP A 174 4.57 -20.12 -11.05
C TRP A 174 3.93 -20.41 -12.41
N SER A 175 4.73 -20.77 -13.42
CA SER A 175 4.24 -21.15 -14.76
C SER A 175 3.36 -22.41 -14.68
N GLU A 176 3.81 -23.45 -13.96
CA GLU A 176 3.03 -24.68 -13.74
C GLU A 176 1.72 -24.41 -13.00
N ILE A 177 1.76 -23.58 -11.95
CA ILE A 177 0.57 -23.20 -11.18
C ILE A 177 -0.41 -22.42 -12.07
N MET A 178 0.07 -21.46 -12.86
CA MET A 178 -0.77 -20.67 -13.78
C MET A 178 -1.45 -21.56 -14.82
N GLN A 179 -0.78 -22.59 -15.34
CA GLN A 179 -1.34 -23.55 -16.30
C GLN A 179 -2.39 -24.45 -15.65
N ARG A 180 -2.13 -24.94 -14.43
CA ARG A 180 -3.00 -25.86 -13.71
C ARG A 180 -4.21 -25.19 -13.10
N GLU A 181 -4.01 -24.11 -12.36
CA GLU A 181 -5.04 -23.44 -11.55
C GLU A 181 -5.79 -22.36 -12.34
N LYS A 182 -5.23 -21.87 -13.44
CA LYS A 182 -5.80 -20.85 -14.33
C LYS A 182 -6.36 -19.64 -13.57
N PRO A 183 -5.53 -18.91 -12.79
CA PRO A 183 -5.99 -17.78 -12.00
C PRO A 183 -6.58 -16.67 -12.89
N ASP A 184 -7.70 -16.09 -12.44
CA ASP A 184 -8.37 -14.97 -13.11
C ASP A 184 -7.74 -13.63 -12.73
N SER A 185 -7.24 -13.51 -11.50
CA SER A 185 -6.68 -12.26 -10.99
C SER A 185 -5.40 -12.48 -10.18
N PHE A 186 -4.65 -11.41 -10.04
CA PHE A 186 -3.37 -11.36 -9.32
C PHE A 186 -3.42 -10.32 -8.20
N VAL A 187 -2.79 -10.62 -7.06
CA VAL A 187 -2.51 -9.66 -5.99
C VAL A 187 -1.06 -9.80 -5.55
N GLY A 188 -0.29 -8.71 -5.67
CA GLY A 188 1.13 -8.69 -5.33
C GLY A 188 1.78 -7.34 -5.54
N MET A 189 3.11 -7.30 -5.52
CA MET A 189 3.86 -6.06 -5.83
C MET A 189 3.91 -5.82 -7.35
N PRO A 190 3.98 -4.54 -7.80
CA PRO A 190 3.94 -4.19 -9.23
C PRO A 190 5.00 -4.91 -10.07
N VAL A 191 6.26 -4.88 -9.61
CA VAL A 191 7.38 -5.53 -10.34
C VAL A 191 7.24 -7.06 -10.32
N GLN A 192 6.62 -7.65 -9.30
CA GLN A 192 6.32 -9.10 -9.29
C GLN A 192 5.36 -9.46 -10.42
N LEU A 193 4.34 -8.64 -10.65
CA LEU A 193 3.42 -8.85 -11.75
C LEU A 193 4.12 -8.71 -13.10
N LEU A 194 4.91 -7.63 -13.30
CA LEU A 194 5.59 -7.39 -14.56
C LEU A 194 6.49 -8.55 -14.97
N ARG A 195 7.34 -9.02 -14.05
CA ARG A 195 8.23 -10.15 -14.34
C ARG A 195 7.47 -11.47 -14.55
N LEU A 196 6.38 -11.71 -13.78
CA LEU A 196 5.53 -12.87 -14.02
C LEU A 196 4.97 -12.86 -15.45
N LEU A 197 4.43 -11.71 -15.89
CA LEU A 197 3.88 -11.55 -17.24
C LEU A 197 4.93 -11.69 -18.32
N ARG A 198 6.15 -11.18 -18.11
CA ARG A 198 7.26 -11.28 -19.08
C ARG A 198 7.82 -12.69 -19.22
N VAL A 199 7.88 -13.43 -18.11
CA VAL A 199 8.53 -14.75 -18.09
C VAL A 199 7.53 -15.88 -18.30
N CYS A 200 6.38 -15.83 -17.59
CA CYS A 200 5.37 -16.91 -17.64
C CYS A 200 4.23 -16.60 -18.60
N GLY A 201 4.14 -15.36 -19.10
CA GLY A 201 3.01 -14.89 -19.90
C GLY A 201 1.78 -14.57 -19.04
N ARG A 202 0.74 -14.05 -19.70
CA ARG A 202 -0.52 -13.65 -19.03
C ARG A 202 -1.33 -14.85 -18.53
N GLY A 203 -1.28 -15.96 -19.25
CA GLY A 203 -2.18 -17.10 -18.99
C GLY A 203 -3.66 -16.66 -19.05
N SER A 204 -4.41 -17.01 -18.01
CA SER A 204 -5.85 -16.69 -17.83
C SER A 204 -6.09 -15.36 -17.08
N LEU A 205 -5.04 -14.66 -16.60
CA LEU A 205 -5.17 -13.42 -15.85
C LEU A 205 -5.91 -12.34 -16.65
N ARG A 206 -6.90 -11.71 -16.00
CA ARG A 206 -7.76 -10.65 -16.55
C ARG A 206 -7.55 -9.30 -15.88
N GLY A 207 -7.00 -9.29 -14.67
CA GLY A 207 -6.77 -8.08 -13.90
C GLY A 207 -5.86 -8.30 -12.72
N ALA A 208 -5.37 -7.21 -12.15
CA ALA A 208 -4.46 -7.26 -11.01
C ALA A 208 -4.64 -6.07 -10.07
N LEU A 209 -4.58 -6.37 -8.77
CA LEU A 209 -4.39 -5.41 -7.71
C LEU A 209 -2.91 -5.40 -7.31
N VAL A 210 -2.29 -4.23 -7.30
CA VAL A 210 -0.89 -4.07 -6.93
C VAL A 210 -0.73 -3.16 -5.72
N ILE A 211 0.10 -3.60 -4.77
CA ILE A 211 0.34 -2.90 -3.50
C ILE A 211 1.73 -3.25 -2.95
N GLY A 212 2.23 -2.46 -2.03
CA GLY A 212 3.37 -2.81 -1.16
C GLY A 212 4.72 -2.32 -1.65
N ASP A 213 4.82 -1.79 -2.84
CA ASP A 213 6.02 -1.14 -3.38
C ASP A 213 5.65 0.01 -4.32
N LEU A 214 6.66 0.78 -4.76
CA LEU A 214 6.48 1.83 -5.76
C LEU A 214 5.88 1.27 -7.06
N CYS A 215 5.07 2.09 -7.72
CA CYS A 215 4.46 1.81 -9.01
C CYS A 215 5.00 2.75 -10.10
N PRO A 216 6.26 2.60 -10.57
CA PRO A 216 6.80 3.43 -11.65
C PRO A 216 5.96 3.30 -12.91
N ALA A 217 5.89 4.37 -13.72
CA ALA A 217 5.05 4.39 -14.92
C ALA A 217 5.44 3.27 -15.91
N ALA A 218 6.73 3.00 -16.09
CA ALA A 218 7.23 1.92 -16.95
C ALA A 218 6.72 0.54 -16.52
N VAL A 219 6.60 0.31 -15.19
CA VAL A 219 6.09 -0.96 -14.65
C VAL A 219 4.58 -1.08 -14.87
N ILE A 220 3.83 0.00 -14.60
CA ILE A 220 2.38 0.03 -14.82
C ILE A 220 2.06 -0.19 -16.30
N GLU A 221 2.66 0.61 -17.18
CA GLU A 221 2.46 0.55 -18.64
C GLU A 221 2.83 -0.85 -19.20
N GLY A 222 3.96 -1.42 -18.73
CA GLY A 222 4.38 -2.76 -19.12
C GLY A 222 3.39 -3.84 -18.66
N CYS A 223 2.90 -3.76 -17.43
CA CYS A 223 1.89 -4.70 -16.92
C CYS A 223 0.56 -4.56 -17.68
N GLU A 224 0.06 -3.34 -17.85
CA GLU A 224 -1.22 -3.08 -18.54
C GLU A 224 -1.18 -3.53 -20.01
N THR A 225 -0.05 -3.31 -20.69
CA THR A 225 0.16 -3.78 -22.07
C THR A 225 0.12 -5.31 -22.15
N LEU A 226 0.83 -6.01 -21.27
CA LEU A 226 0.91 -7.47 -21.29
C LEU A 226 -0.39 -8.14 -20.78
N LEU A 227 -1.05 -7.51 -19.81
CA LEU A 227 -2.30 -8.00 -19.23
C LEU A 227 -3.51 -7.71 -20.13
N GLY A 228 -3.48 -6.61 -20.88
CA GLY A 228 -4.58 -6.13 -21.72
C GLY A 228 -5.71 -5.48 -20.90
N SER A 229 -5.41 -5.01 -19.67
CA SER A 229 -6.35 -4.33 -18.78
C SER A 229 -5.62 -3.36 -17.86
N ARG A 230 -6.36 -2.36 -17.30
CA ARG A 230 -5.83 -1.43 -16.31
C ARG A 230 -5.53 -2.13 -14.97
N LEU A 231 -4.50 -1.68 -14.29
CA LEU A 231 -4.18 -2.13 -12.94
C LEU A 231 -5.02 -1.40 -11.88
N PHE A 232 -5.16 -2.03 -10.72
CA PHE A 232 -5.76 -1.44 -9.53
C PHE A 232 -4.68 -1.23 -8.46
N PRO A 233 -3.91 -0.11 -8.49
CA PRO A 233 -3.01 0.24 -7.43
C PRO A 233 -3.76 0.48 -6.13
N HIS A 234 -3.22 -0.03 -5.02
CA HIS A 234 -3.64 0.29 -3.66
C HIS A 234 -2.50 0.96 -2.92
N TYR A 235 -2.86 1.86 -2.01
CA TYR A 235 -1.91 2.45 -1.08
C TYR A 235 -2.22 2.02 0.35
N GLY A 236 -1.18 1.74 1.10
CA GLY A 236 -1.27 1.45 2.52
C GLY A 236 0.09 1.26 3.17
N SER A 237 0.17 1.64 4.42
CA SER A 237 1.34 1.44 5.26
C SER A 237 0.97 0.64 6.51
N ARG A 238 1.96 0.21 7.26
CA ARG A 238 1.74 -0.49 8.54
C ARG A 238 1.01 0.39 9.53
N GLU A 239 1.32 1.67 9.53
CA GLU A 239 0.73 2.67 10.42
C GLU A 239 -0.78 2.85 10.21
N MET A 240 -1.29 2.48 9.02
CA MET A 240 -2.71 2.49 8.65
C MET A 240 -3.35 1.09 8.67
N CYS A 241 -2.76 0.14 9.39
CA CYS A 241 -3.15 -1.27 9.34
C CYS A 241 -3.19 -1.83 7.91
N LEU A 242 -2.12 -1.58 7.12
CA LEU A 242 -1.88 -2.15 5.78
C LEU A 242 -2.86 -1.69 4.68
N GLY A 243 -3.80 -0.81 4.98
CA GLY A 243 -4.78 -0.34 3.99
C GLY A 243 -5.27 1.09 4.24
N GLY A 244 -5.02 2.00 3.29
CA GLY A 244 -5.39 3.41 3.37
C GLY A 244 -6.21 3.90 2.18
N ALA A 245 -5.90 3.47 0.95
CA ALA A 245 -6.59 3.93 -0.26
C ALA A 245 -6.71 2.83 -1.32
N ILE A 246 -7.78 2.89 -2.12
CA ILE A 246 -8.13 1.91 -3.15
C ILE A 246 -8.47 2.60 -4.48
N THR A 247 -8.08 2.00 -5.60
CA THR A 247 -8.47 2.46 -6.94
C THR A 247 -9.88 2.00 -7.29
N CYS A 248 -10.65 2.89 -7.90
CA CYS A 248 -11.98 2.59 -8.46
C CYS A 248 -11.89 2.29 -9.97
N PRO A 249 -12.98 1.81 -10.63
CA PRO A 249 -12.97 1.46 -12.05
C PRO A 249 -12.63 2.60 -13.01
N THR A 250 -12.74 3.87 -12.58
CA THR A 250 -12.35 5.01 -13.43
C THR A 250 -10.86 5.25 -13.50
N HIS A 251 -10.08 4.60 -12.60
CA HIS A 251 -8.62 4.76 -12.46
C HIS A 251 -8.16 6.22 -12.36
N ALA A 252 -8.97 7.05 -11.71
CA ALA A 252 -8.71 8.49 -11.53
C ALA A 252 -8.09 8.81 -10.16
N GLY A 253 -7.14 7.99 -9.72
CA GLY A 253 -6.50 8.04 -8.41
C GLY A 253 -7.04 6.99 -7.44
N MET A 254 -6.51 7.00 -6.20
CA MET A 254 -6.85 6.05 -5.14
C MET A 254 -7.71 6.74 -4.09
N HIS A 255 -8.94 6.27 -3.88
CA HIS A 255 -9.85 6.80 -2.87
C HIS A 255 -9.36 6.47 -1.46
N LEU A 256 -9.17 7.50 -0.66
CA LEU A 256 -8.77 7.39 0.74
C LEU A 256 -9.92 6.82 1.58
N ARG A 257 -9.59 5.95 2.52
CA ARG A 257 -10.53 5.43 3.52
C ARG A 257 -10.74 6.46 4.63
N GLU A 258 -11.51 7.50 4.35
CA GLU A 258 -11.59 8.70 5.17
C GLU A 258 -12.31 8.54 6.51
N ASN A 259 -13.10 7.51 6.70
CA ASN A 259 -13.63 7.16 8.03
C ASN A 259 -12.57 6.48 8.93
N HIS A 260 -11.38 6.21 8.41
CA HIS A 260 -10.28 5.57 9.12
C HIS A 260 -9.03 6.44 9.18
N VAL A 261 -8.79 7.25 8.15
CA VAL A 261 -7.60 8.08 8.00
C VAL A 261 -7.98 9.49 7.59
N ILE A 262 -7.42 10.50 8.27
CA ILE A 262 -7.36 11.88 7.79
C ILE A 262 -6.00 12.05 7.14
N ALA A 263 -5.96 12.57 5.92
CA ALA A 263 -4.74 12.86 5.19
C ALA A 263 -4.52 14.37 5.06
N GLU A 264 -3.29 14.81 5.28
CA GLU A 264 -2.77 16.14 4.98
C GLU A 264 -1.61 15.98 3.99
N ILE A 265 -1.47 16.91 3.06
CA ILE A 265 -0.25 17.03 2.24
C ILE A 265 0.49 18.24 2.75
N VAL A 266 1.78 18.09 3.08
CA VAL A 266 2.57 19.20 3.66
C VAL A 266 3.83 19.46 2.84
N ASP A 267 4.26 20.74 2.86
CA ASP A 267 5.54 21.15 2.31
C ASP A 267 6.72 20.79 3.24
N GLU A 268 7.93 21.21 2.87
CA GLU A 268 9.14 20.95 3.67
C GLU A 268 9.12 21.66 5.03
N ASP A 269 8.43 22.80 5.13
CA ASP A 269 8.29 23.58 6.36
C ASP A 269 7.15 23.05 7.27
N GLY A 270 6.35 22.09 6.78
CA GLY A 270 5.25 21.48 7.49
C GLY A 270 3.91 22.21 7.33
N ASN A 271 3.82 23.16 6.39
CA ASN A 271 2.56 23.82 6.09
C ASN A 271 1.69 22.93 5.21
N THR A 272 0.38 22.87 5.50
CA THR A 272 -0.57 22.10 4.70
C THR A 272 -0.78 22.73 3.33
N LEU A 273 -0.62 21.91 2.28
CA LEU A 273 -0.79 22.29 0.89
C LEU A 273 -2.24 22.06 0.42
N PRO A 274 -2.75 22.92 -0.50
CA PRO A 274 -4.06 22.73 -1.08
C PRO A 274 -4.10 21.52 -2.04
N PRO A 275 -5.29 20.96 -2.34
CA PRO A 275 -5.44 19.92 -3.33
C PRO A 275 -4.81 20.29 -4.69
N GLY A 276 -4.07 19.35 -5.27
CA GLY A 276 -3.33 19.52 -6.52
C GLY A 276 -1.84 19.76 -6.34
N GLU A 277 -1.40 20.24 -5.20
CA GLU A 277 0.01 20.43 -4.89
C GLU A 277 0.64 19.17 -4.31
N TYR A 278 1.91 18.92 -4.68
CA TYR A 278 2.67 17.73 -4.32
C TYR A 278 3.50 17.98 -3.07
N GLY A 279 3.41 17.09 -2.10
CA GLY A 279 4.14 17.19 -0.84
C GLY A 279 4.17 15.87 -0.08
N GLU A 280 4.66 15.91 1.16
CA GLU A 280 4.68 14.74 2.04
C GLU A 280 3.28 14.44 2.56
N LEU A 281 2.90 13.17 2.50
CA LEU A 281 1.67 12.67 3.10
C LEU A 281 1.83 12.53 4.62
N VAL A 282 0.98 13.22 5.34
CA VAL A 282 0.83 13.12 6.79
C VAL A 282 -0.52 12.48 7.09
N VAL A 283 -0.57 11.53 8.00
CA VAL A 283 -1.80 10.81 8.31
C VAL A 283 -2.16 10.86 9.79
N THR A 284 -3.47 11.00 10.06
CA THR A 284 -4.05 10.80 11.39
C THR A 284 -5.00 9.60 11.33
N THR A 285 -4.66 8.53 12.04
CA THR A 285 -5.38 7.24 11.94
C THR A 285 -6.51 7.15 12.98
N ILE A 286 -7.63 7.81 12.69
CA ILE A 286 -8.80 7.91 13.57
C ILE A 286 -9.61 6.62 13.73
N GLY A 287 -9.37 5.64 12.86
CA GLY A 287 -10.05 4.34 12.86
C GLY A 287 -9.26 3.21 13.53
N MET A 288 -8.00 3.45 13.90
CA MET A 288 -7.17 2.45 14.58
C MET A 288 -7.58 2.26 16.04
N GLU A 289 -7.70 1.00 16.47
CA GLU A 289 -8.05 0.65 17.86
C GLU A 289 -6.81 0.48 18.73
N ALA A 290 -5.80 -0.21 18.21
CA ALA A 290 -4.61 -0.58 18.97
C ALA A 290 -3.70 0.64 19.19
N MET A 291 -3.28 1.26 18.11
CA MET A 291 -2.24 2.30 18.13
C MET A 291 -2.55 3.39 17.09
N PRO A 292 -3.52 4.28 17.38
CA PRO A 292 -3.78 5.41 16.52
C PRO A 292 -2.61 6.41 16.55
N LEU A 293 -2.33 7.03 15.41
CA LEU A 293 -1.30 8.04 15.24
C LEU A 293 -1.95 9.38 14.87
N ILE A 294 -1.45 10.47 15.45
CA ILE A 294 -1.91 11.83 15.16
C ILE A 294 -0.80 12.56 14.41
N ARG A 295 -1.14 13.08 13.23
CA ARG A 295 -0.23 13.80 12.31
C ARG A 295 1.11 13.08 12.09
N TYR A 296 1.04 11.80 11.78
CA TYR A 296 2.23 11.00 11.52
C TYR A 296 2.81 11.30 10.13
N ARG A 297 4.08 11.69 10.09
CA ARG A 297 4.85 11.90 8.86
C ARG A 297 5.24 10.56 8.27
N THR A 298 4.69 10.24 7.10
CA THR A 298 4.87 8.92 6.49
C THR A 298 6.19 8.75 5.74
N GLY A 299 6.82 9.87 5.33
CA GLY A 299 7.93 9.88 4.37
C GLY A 299 7.52 9.51 2.94
N ASP A 300 6.24 9.31 2.69
CA ASP A 300 5.66 9.09 1.37
C ASP A 300 5.17 10.41 0.78
N PHE A 301 5.33 10.60 -0.53
CA PHE A 301 5.01 11.85 -1.24
C PHE A 301 3.92 11.61 -2.27
N THR A 302 2.92 12.48 -2.27
CA THR A 302 1.78 12.43 -3.20
C THR A 302 1.09 13.79 -3.21
N ARG A 303 -0.10 13.86 -3.82
CA ARG A 303 -1.04 14.98 -3.72
C ARG A 303 -2.47 14.46 -3.59
N VAL A 304 -3.34 15.27 -3.03
CA VAL A 304 -4.79 15.07 -3.16
C VAL A 304 -5.21 15.53 -4.55
N ILE A 305 -5.86 14.65 -5.31
CA ILE A 305 -6.41 15.00 -6.64
C ILE A 305 -7.64 15.89 -6.45
N PRO A 306 -7.67 17.10 -7.03
CA PRO A 306 -8.80 18.01 -6.85
C PRO A 306 -10.06 17.51 -7.57
N GLY A 307 -11.21 17.98 -7.07
CA GLY A 307 -12.52 17.72 -7.67
C GLY A 307 -13.06 16.31 -7.41
N ARG A 308 -14.34 16.11 -7.79
CA ARG A 308 -15.06 14.86 -7.63
C ARG A 308 -14.57 13.78 -8.58
N CYS A 309 -14.55 12.53 -8.12
CA CYS A 309 -14.21 11.40 -9.00
C CYS A 309 -15.30 11.14 -10.03
N PRO A 310 -14.93 10.77 -11.28
CA PRO A 310 -15.93 10.32 -12.27
C PRO A 310 -16.75 9.10 -11.84
N CYS A 311 -16.28 8.30 -10.88
CA CYS A 311 -17.05 7.19 -10.32
C CYS A 311 -18.23 7.65 -9.45
N GLY A 312 -18.30 8.93 -9.10
CA GLY A 312 -19.35 9.51 -8.28
C GLY A 312 -19.04 9.60 -6.79
N SER A 313 -17.93 9.03 -6.32
CA SER A 313 -17.51 9.11 -4.90
C SER A 313 -17.10 10.53 -4.50
N GLU A 314 -17.42 10.89 -3.26
CA GLU A 314 -17.00 12.12 -2.60
C GLU A 314 -15.72 11.93 -1.75
N ALA A 315 -15.24 10.68 -1.61
CA ALA A 315 -14.00 10.41 -0.89
C ALA A 315 -12.79 11.01 -1.61
N LEU A 316 -11.88 11.64 -0.88
CA LEU A 316 -10.64 12.20 -1.40
C LEU A 316 -9.83 11.13 -2.14
N ARG A 317 -9.08 11.57 -3.14
CA ARG A 317 -8.22 10.69 -3.94
C ARG A 317 -6.77 11.12 -3.82
N LEU A 318 -5.91 10.15 -3.57
CA LEU A 318 -4.48 10.31 -3.67
C LEU A 318 -4.02 9.99 -5.11
N ASP A 319 -3.04 10.74 -5.59
CA ASP A 319 -2.29 10.42 -6.81
C ASP A 319 -1.28 9.30 -6.54
N ALA A 320 -0.46 8.96 -7.53
CA ALA A 320 0.65 8.03 -7.36
C ALA A 320 1.54 8.44 -6.17
N VAL A 321 1.96 7.46 -5.40
CA VAL A 321 2.78 7.67 -4.20
C VAL A 321 4.24 7.37 -4.51
N SER A 322 5.14 8.24 -4.11
CA SER A 322 6.59 8.09 -4.21
C SER A 322 7.25 8.15 -2.82
N ARG A 323 8.56 7.92 -2.73
CA ARG A 323 9.34 7.97 -1.47
C ARG A 323 10.57 8.84 -1.63
N ARG A 324 10.93 9.57 -0.57
CA ARG A 324 12.12 10.42 -0.54
C ARG A 324 13.42 9.61 -0.34
N ASP A 325 13.42 8.60 0.51
CA ASP A 325 14.62 7.90 0.95
C ASP A 325 15.14 6.88 -0.07
N GLY A 326 16.04 7.30 -0.96
CA GLY A 326 16.72 6.40 -1.93
C GLY A 326 15.79 5.79 -2.98
N GLY A 327 14.48 6.04 -2.89
CA GLY A 327 13.49 5.57 -3.85
C GLY A 327 13.62 6.26 -5.21
N GLU A 328 14.13 7.50 -5.26
CA GLU A 328 14.28 8.24 -6.52
C GLU A 328 15.28 7.56 -7.48
N GLN A 329 16.44 7.12 -6.98
CA GLN A 329 17.41 6.40 -7.82
C GLN A 329 16.88 5.04 -8.27
N MET A 330 16.19 4.30 -7.38
CA MET A 330 15.57 3.04 -7.74
C MET A 330 14.44 3.24 -8.73
N ALA A 331 13.59 4.27 -8.54
CA ALA A 331 12.53 4.62 -9.47
C ALA A 331 13.07 5.02 -10.85
N ALA A 332 14.18 5.78 -10.92
CA ALA A 332 14.82 6.12 -12.17
C ALA A 332 15.40 4.89 -12.91
N LEU A 333 15.98 3.94 -12.17
CA LEU A 333 16.42 2.66 -12.73
C LEU A 333 15.21 1.85 -13.22
N ASP A 334 14.12 1.81 -12.49
CA ASP A 334 12.88 1.15 -12.87
C ASP A 334 12.31 1.74 -14.16
N GLU A 335 12.23 3.08 -14.25
CA GLU A 335 11.77 3.76 -15.46
C GLU A 335 12.66 3.45 -16.67
N THR A 336 13.96 3.33 -16.48
CA THR A 336 14.89 3.03 -17.56
C THR A 336 14.85 1.57 -17.98
N LEU A 337 15.02 0.66 -17.01
CA LEU A 337 15.21 -0.76 -17.29
C LEU A 337 13.90 -1.47 -17.63
N PHE A 338 12.79 -1.15 -16.95
CA PHE A 338 11.50 -1.80 -17.24
C PHE A 338 10.78 -1.25 -18.48
N ARG A 339 11.24 -0.15 -19.09
CA ARG A 339 10.83 0.22 -20.46
C ARG A 339 11.38 -0.74 -21.51
N LEU A 340 12.44 -1.48 -21.20
CA LEU A 340 13.02 -2.47 -22.08
C LEU A 340 12.21 -3.78 -21.95
N PRO A 341 11.53 -4.24 -23.01
CA PRO A 341 10.62 -5.39 -22.91
C PRO A 341 11.33 -6.71 -22.62
N PHE A 342 12.62 -6.78 -22.91
CA PHE A 342 13.45 -7.97 -22.68
C PHE A 342 14.05 -8.05 -21.26
N VAL A 343 13.93 -7.02 -20.44
CA VAL A 343 14.38 -7.05 -19.03
C VAL A 343 13.29 -7.70 -18.19
N ALA A 344 13.55 -8.89 -17.64
CA ALA A 344 12.60 -9.60 -16.77
C ALA A 344 12.66 -9.09 -15.33
N ASP A 345 13.85 -8.96 -14.76
CA ASP A 345 14.10 -8.48 -13.41
C ASP A 345 15.51 -7.90 -13.30
N TYR A 346 15.81 -7.11 -12.28
CA TYR A 346 17.16 -6.69 -11.98
C TYR A 346 17.38 -6.44 -10.49
N ARG A 347 18.63 -6.55 -10.06
CA ARG A 347 19.11 -6.19 -8.72
C ARG A 347 20.14 -5.07 -8.83
N ALA A 348 20.06 -4.10 -7.93
CA ALA A 348 20.97 -2.98 -7.83
C ALA A 348 21.71 -3.02 -6.49
N GLU A 349 23.02 -2.92 -6.53
CA GLU A 349 23.89 -2.93 -5.37
C GLU A 349 24.96 -1.84 -5.50
N ARG A 350 25.26 -1.14 -4.40
CA ARG A 350 26.35 -0.15 -4.35
C ARG A 350 27.54 -0.72 -3.58
N ARG A 351 28.69 -0.85 -4.27
CA ARG A 351 29.95 -1.33 -3.69
C ARG A 351 31.03 -0.26 -3.88
N ASN A 352 31.65 0.20 -2.79
CA ASN A 352 32.71 1.22 -2.84
C ASN A 352 32.31 2.45 -3.69
N GLY A 353 31.06 2.94 -3.53
CA GLY A 353 30.52 4.08 -4.26
C GLY A 353 30.08 3.80 -5.70
N ARG A 354 30.41 2.66 -6.30
CA ARG A 354 30.00 2.27 -7.66
C ARG A 354 28.70 1.46 -7.64
N LEU A 355 27.87 1.68 -8.67
CA LEU A 355 26.63 0.94 -8.88
C LEU A 355 26.90 -0.34 -9.68
N TYR A 356 26.36 -1.46 -9.20
CA TYR A 356 26.36 -2.76 -9.88
C TYR A 356 24.93 -3.19 -10.15
N LEU A 357 24.69 -3.64 -11.38
CA LEU A 357 23.39 -4.14 -11.82
C LEU A 357 23.52 -5.57 -12.29
N GLU A 358 22.77 -6.48 -11.68
CA GLU A 358 22.52 -7.82 -12.19
C GLU A 358 21.15 -7.81 -12.87
N ILE A 359 21.10 -8.09 -14.18
CA ILE A 359 19.88 -8.01 -14.99
C ILE A 359 19.55 -9.40 -15.54
N LEU A 360 18.33 -9.86 -15.26
CA LEU A 360 17.72 -11.05 -15.86
C LEU A 360 16.96 -10.64 -17.12
N THR A 361 17.23 -11.34 -18.23
CA THR A 361 16.59 -11.06 -19.53
C THR A 361 15.70 -12.20 -19.99
N CYS A 362 14.53 -11.87 -20.57
CA CYS A 362 13.61 -12.82 -21.22
C CYS A 362 13.59 -12.68 -22.75
N GLY A 363 14.58 -12.00 -23.33
CA GLY A 363 14.76 -11.79 -24.76
C GLY A 363 16.08 -11.10 -25.04
N GLU A 364 16.28 -10.70 -26.28
CA GLU A 364 17.47 -9.97 -26.75
C GLU A 364 17.18 -8.47 -26.85
N GLY A 365 18.19 -7.64 -26.57
CA GLY A 365 18.10 -6.19 -26.67
C GLY A 365 19.34 -5.51 -26.12
N GLU A 366 19.45 -4.22 -26.34
CA GLU A 366 20.56 -3.39 -25.88
C GLU A 366 20.13 -2.56 -24.65
N ILE A 367 20.98 -2.57 -23.62
CA ILE A 367 20.79 -1.75 -22.43
C ILE A 367 21.43 -0.38 -22.69
N PRO A 368 20.73 0.73 -22.48
CA PRO A 368 21.29 2.06 -22.68
C PRO A 368 22.48 2.28 -21.74
N PRO A 369 23.41 3.19 -22.08
CA PRO A 369 24.52 3.53 -21.21
C PRO A 369 24.04 3.99 -19.84
N LEU A 370 24.52 3.35 -18.78
CA LEU A 370 24.27 3.68 -17.39
C LEU A 370 25.62 3.82 -16.66
N ASP A 371 25.71 4.71 -15.72
CA ASP A 371 26.89 4.82 -14.84
C ASP A 371 26.87 3.67 -13.80
N ALA A 372 27.03 2.44 -14.32
CA ALA A 372 26.97 1.23 -13.54
C ALA A 372 27.79 0.11 -14.19
N GLN A 373 28.28 -0.81 -13.39
CA GLN A 373 28.81 -2.08 -13.89
C GLN A 373 27.65 -3.07 -14.08
N ILE A 374 27.42 -3.50 -15.31
CA ILE A 374 26.26 -4.30 -15.69
C ILE A 374 26.68 -5.74 -16.00
N THR A 375 25.96 -6.69 -15.41
CA THR A 375 26.00 -8.10 -15.80
C THR A 375 24.61 -8.54 -16.24
N THR A 376 24.53 -9.25 -17.35
CA THR A 376 23.27 -9.76 -17.91
C THR A 376 23.31 -11.27 -18.05
N ARG A 377 22.17 -11.91 -17.79
CA ARG A 377 21.99 -13.33 -18.14
C ARG A 377 20.52 -13.64 -18.44
N PRO A 378 20.25 -14.64 -19.27
CA PRO A 378 18.89 -15.11 -19.47
C PRO A 378 18.26 -15.60 -18.15
N VAL A 379 16.95 -15.34 -17.99
CA VAL A 379 16.14 -15.91 -16.90
C VAL A 379 15.96 -17.42 -17.14
N ARG A 380 15.98 -18.22 -16.08
CA ARG A 380 15.79 -19.68 -16.10
C ARG A 380 14.56 -20.06 -15.27
N ALA A 381 14.03 -21.25 -15.48
CA ALA A 381 12.88 -21.75 -14.75
C ALA A 381 13.12 -21.85 -13.23
N GLU A 382 14.34 -22.19 -12.81
CA GLU A 382 14.76 -22.25 -11.41
C GLU A 382 15.00 -20.89 -10.75
N ASP A 383 15.07 -19.81 -11.53
CA ASP A 383 15.20 -18.46 -10.95
C ASP A 383 13.91 -18.04 -10.26
N GLY A 384 14.07 -17.34 -9.16
CA GLY A 384 13.02 -16.61 -8.48
C GLY A 384 13.21 -15.11 -8.58
N ALA A 385 12.43 -14.37 -7.81
CA ALA A 385 12.57 -12.93 -7.67
C ALA A 385 13.93 -12.55 -7.13
N LEU A 386 14.61 -11.59 -7.75
CA LEU A 386 15.86 -11.02 -7.22
C LEU A 386 15.60 -10.23 -5.93
N TYR A 387 14.42 -9.58 -5.81
CA TYR A 387 13.93 -9.00 -4.57
C TYR A 387 12.67 -9.72 -4.10
N ARG A 388 12.67 -10.14 -2.82
CA ARG A 388 11.52 -10.79 -2.17
C ARG A 388 10.69 -9.83 -1.30
N SER A 389 11.12 -8.58 -1.21
CA SER A 389 10.51 -7.50 -0.44
C SER A 389 10.59 -6.20 -1.22
N LYS A 390 10.33 -5.06 -0.56
CA LYS A 390 10.50 -3.72 -1.17
C LYS A 390 11.88 -3.57 -1.79
N ARG A 391 11.90 -3.04 -3.00
CA ARG A 391 13.11 -2.86 -3.79
C ARG A 391 13.88 -1.63 -3.32
N ARG A 392 15.19 -1.77 -3.26
CA ARG A 392 16.14 -0.70 -2.90
C ARG A 392 17.51 -0.99 -3.47
N ILE A 393 18.32 0.03 -3.63
CA ILE A 393 19.75 -0.17 -3.93
C ILE A 393 20.39 -0.69 -2.63
N GLU A 394 20.90 -1.93 -2.68
CA GLU A 394 21.57 -2.54 -1.54
C GLU A 394 22.96 -1.89 -1.37
N SER A 395 23.37 -1.67 -0.13
CA SER A 395 24.71 -1.14 0.21
C SER A 395 25.44 -2.15 1.07
N ASN A 396 26.66 -2.50 0.66
CA ASN A 396 27.62 -3.26 1.44
C ASN A 396 28.59 -2.35 2.18
#